data_704c78c2480c5d7f61d4cbf94b32ee93
#
_entry.id   704c78c2480c5d7f61d4cbf94b32ee93
#
_cell.length_a   1.000
_cell.length_b   1.000
_cell.length_c   1.000
_cell.angle_alpha   90.00
_cell.angle_beta   90.00
_cell.angle_gamma   90.00
#
_symmetry.space_group_name_H-M   'P 1'
#
loop_
_entity.id
_entity.type
_entity.pdbx_description
1 polymer ?
#
loop_
_entity_poly.entity_id
_entity_poly.type
_entity_poly.pdbx_seq_one_letter_code
_entity_poly.pdbx_strand_id
1 'polypeptide(L)'
;EGSATRTAMERLLSAHQIEPKKKLVLSTNEAVKQAVMAGLGVSIVPLIGMRGALREEKAVVVPIRGLPLRSTWHIVWPSGKVLSPAAQAFVQALRTDGPRWIAQHFG
;
A
#
# COMPACT_ATOMS: atom_id res chain seq x y z
N GLU A 1 -0.90 -3.88 12.45
CA GLU A 1 -0.41 -5.12 13.01
C GLU A 1 -0.17 -6.13 11.87
N GLY A 2 1.08 -6.60 11.70
CA GLY A 2 1.41 -7.52 10.61
C GLY A 2 1.25 -6.96 9.20
N SER A 3 1.03 -5.68 9.06
CA SER A 3 0.91 -5.02 7.77
C SER A 3 2.27 -4.91 7.08
N ALA A 4 2.32 -5.20 5.78
CA ALA A 4 3.54 -5.02 4.99
C ALA A 4 3.98 -3.55 4.99
N THR A 5 3.04 -2.62 4.96
CA THR A 5 3.32 -1.19 5.01
C THR A 5 3.95 -0.80 6.34
N ARG A 6 3.42 -1.29 7.45
CA ARG A 6 3.98 -1.03 8.78
C ARG A 6 5.38 -1.58 8.90
N THR A 7 5.60 -2.80 8.42
CA THR A 7 6.93 -3.43 8.44
C THR A 7 7.93 -2.60 7.63
N ALA A 8 7.53 -2.14 6.45
CA ALA A 8 8.39 -1.31 5.61
C ALA A 8 8.73 0.02 6.29
N MET A 9 7.74 0.65 6.93
CA MET A 9 7.96 1.89 7.68
C MET A 9 8.92 1.69 8.84
N GLU A 10 8.73 0.64 9.62
CA GLU A 10 9.59 0.34 10.76
C GLU A 10 11.03 0.08 10.33
N ARG A 11 11.22 -0.63 9.20
CA ARG A 11 12.54 -0.86 8.64
C ARG A 11 13.21 0.43 8.19
N LEU A 12 12.46 1.33 7.55
CA LEU A 12 12.98 2.60 7.09
C LEU A 12 13.42 3.47 8.28
N LEU A 13 12.59 3.57 9.30
CA LEU A 13 12.91 4.34 10.51
C LEU A 13 14.13 3.77 11.21
N SER A 14 14.21 2.45 11.34
CA SER A 14 15.33 1.78 11.96
C SER A 14 16.62 1.98 11.16
N ALA A 15 16.55 1.90 9.84
CA ALA A 15 17.70 2.10 8.97
C ALA A 15 18.30 3.52 9.10
N HIS A 16 17.46 4.51 9.39
CA HIS A 16 17.86 5.90 9.59
C HIS A 16 18.04 6.27 11.06
N GLN A 17 17.95 5.29 11.96
CA GLN A 17 18.10 5.49 13.40
C GLN A 17 17.12 6.53 13.96
N ILE A 18 15.89 6.49 13.46
CA ILE A 18 14.83 7.40 13.88
C ILE A 18 13.91 6.69 14.84
N GLU A 19 13.71 7.25 16.02
CA GLU A 19 12.71 6.79 16.98
C GLU A 19 11.61 7.85 17.12
N PRO A 20 10.38 7.54 16.67
CA PRO A 20 9.28 8.49 16.84
C PRO A 20 8.98 8.72 18.32
N LYS A 21 8.79 9.97 18.70
CA LYS A 21 8.42 10.33 20.09
C LYS A 21 7.00 9.88 20.42
N LYS A 22 6.12 9.89 19.44
CA LYS A 22 4.73 9.46 19.57
C LYS A 22 4.35 8.59 18.39
N LYS A 23 3.62 7.53 18.67
CA LYS A 23 3.05 6.64 17.66
C LYS A 23 1.56 6.54 17.86
N LEU A 24 0.81 6.71 16.78
CA LEU A 24 -0.61 6.41 16.76
C LEU A 24 -0.81 5.18 15.88
N VAL A 25 -1.33 4.11 16.47
CA VAL A 25 -1.56 2.86 15.75
C VAL A 25 -3.03 2.77 15.37
N LEU A 26 -3.28 2.61 14.09
CA LEU A 26 -4.64 2.53 13.54
C LEU A 26 -4.78 1.19 12.79
N SER A 27 -6.00 0.70 12.70
CA SER A 27 -6.25 -0.66 12.21
C SER A 27 -6.37 -0.77 10.69
N THR A 28 -6.59 0.33 9.99
CA THR A 28 -6.79 0.31 8.53
C THR A 28 -6.00 1.41 7.84
N ASN A 29 -5.66 1.19 6.57
CA ASN A 29 -5.02 2.23 5.75
C ASN A 29 -5.92 3.44 5.58
N GLU A 30 -7.22 3.25 5.49
CA GLU A 30 -8.17 4.36 5.39
C GLU A 30 -8.15 5.24 6.64
N ALA A 31 -8.11 4.62 7.82
CA ALA A 31 -8.00 5.37 9.07
C ALA A 31 -6.70 6.16 9.15
N VAL A 32 -5.59 5.57 8.71
CA VAL A 32 -4.30 6.27 8.65
C VAL A 32 -4.38 7.46 7.70
N LYS A 33 -4.96 7.27 6.52
CA LYS A 33 -5.14 8.35 5.55
C LYS A 33 -5.94 9.51 6.14
N GLN A 34 -7.05 9.21 6.79
CA GLN A 34 -7.90 10.25 7.41
C GLN A 34 -7.15 10.98 8.52
N ALA A 35 -6.37 10.28 9.32
CA ALA A 35 -5.57 10.90 10.37
C ALA A 35 -4.52 11.86 9.80
N VAL A 36 -3.84 11.48 8.72
CA VAL A 36 -2.88 12.35 8.05
C VAL A 36 -3.56 13.59 7.49
N MET A 37 -4.70 13.42 6.81
CA MET A 37 -5.45 14.53 6.25
C MET A 37 -5.97 15.48 7.34
N ALA A 38 -6.25 14.97 8.53
CA ALA A 38 -6.67 15.76 9.67
C ALA A 38 -5.51 16.47 10.38
N GLY A 39 -4.28 16.26 9.94
CA GLY A 39 -3.12 16.94 10.52
C GLY A 39 -2.56 16.29 11.77
N LEU A 40 -2.90 15.04 12.05
CA LEU A 40 -2.42 14.35 13.25
C LEU A 40 -0.97 13.91 13.17
N GLY A 41 -0.41 13.84 11.97
CA GLY A 41 0.98 13.45 11.80
C GLY A 41 1.30 13.04 10.38
N VAL A 42 2.36 12.26 10.24
CA VAL A 42 2.84 11.73 8.96
C VAL A 42 2.84 10.22 8.98
N SER A 43 2.77 9.60 7.81
CA SER A 43 2.82 8.15 7.70
C SER A 43 3.35 7.71 6.34
N ILE A 44 3.65 6.44 6.23
CA ILE A 44 3.94 5.79 4.96
C ILE A 44 2.72 4.96 4.61
N VAL A 45 2.15 5.22 3.45
CA VAL A 45 0.92 4.57 3.00
C VAL A 45 1.05 4.17 1.53
N PRO A 46 0.28 3.18 1.06
CA PRO A 46 0.26 2.86 -0.36
C PRO A 46 -0.25 4.06 -1.18
N LEU A 47 0.47 4.37 -2.25
CA LEU A 47 0.15 5.53 -3.09
C LEU A 47 -1.25 5.41 -3.72
N ILE A 48 -1.65 4.20 -4.08
CA ILE A 48 -2.94 3.94 -4.72
C ILE A 48 -4.10 4.55 -3.91
N GLY A 49 -4.10 4.38 -2.61
CA GLY A 49 -5.17 4.89 -1.75
C GLY A 49 -5.13 6.39 -1.53
N MET A 50 -4.07 7.05 -1.96
CA MET A 50 -3.87 8.47 -1.68
C MET A 50 -4.13 9.40 -2.86
N ARG A 51 -4.42 8.85 -4.03
CA ARG A 51 -4.53 9.68 -5.25
C ARG A 51 -5.56 10.80 -5.14
N GLY A 52 -6.72 10.50 -4.59
CA GLY A 52 -7.76 11.51 -4.38
C GLY A 52 -7.33 12.62 -3.44
N ALA A 53 -6.74 12.25 -2.30
CA ALA A 53 -6.26 13.21 -1.31
C ALA A 53 -5.15 14.11 -1.87
N LEU A 54 -4.23 13.54 -2.66
CA LEU A 54 -3.16 14.31 -3.30
C LEU A 54 -3.72 15.25 -4.37
N ARG A 55 -4.68 14.79 -5.15
CA ARG A 55 -5.33 15.61 -6.19
C ARG A 55 -6.07 16.78 -5.59
N GLU A 56 -6.72 16.58 -4.46
CA GLU A 56 -7.47 17.62 -3.75
C GLU A 56 -6.60 18.45 -2.81
N GLU A 57 -5.29 18.21 -2.83
CA GLU A 57 -4.31 18.92 -1.99
C GLU A 57 -4.56 18.78 -0.48
N LYS A 58 -5.19 17.67 -0.07
CA LYS A 58 -5.43 17.38 1.35
C LYS A 58 -4.24 16.68 2.00
N ALA A 59 -3.29 16.24 1.22
CA ALA A 59 -2.05 15.63 1.67
C ALA A 59 -0.96 15.89 0.63
N VAL A 60 0.29 15.81 1.03
CA VAL A 60 1.42 15.97 0.14
C VAL A 60 2.42 14.83 0.36
N VAL A 61 3.13 14.47 -0.70
CA VAL A 61 4.22 13.51 -0.61
C VAL A 61 5.49 14.24 -0.22
N VAL A 62 6.11 13.79 0.87
CA VAL A 62 7.39 14.34 1.31
C VAL A 62 8.50 13.54 0.63
N PRO A 63 9.40 14.18 -0.14
CA PRO A 63 10.51 13.47 -0.78
C PRO A 63 11.50 13.00 0.29
N ILE A 64 11.69 11.70 0.38
CA ILE A 64 12.61 11.10 1.34
C ILE A 64 13.43 10.05 0.61
N ARG A 65 14.72 9.99 0.92
CA ARG A 65 15.62 8.99 0.36
C ARG A 65 15.12 7.59 0.78
N GLY A 66 15.02 6.66 -0.17
CA GLY A 66 14.50 5.32 0.07
C GLY A 66 13.02 5.17 -0.22
N LEU A 67 12.33 6.25 -0.55
CA LEU A 67 10.92 6.22 -0.95
C LEU A 67 10.77 6.77 -2.37
N PRO A 68 9.79 6.30 -3.13
CA PRO A 68 8.79 5.29 -2.78
C PRO A 68 9.39 3.87 -2.74
N LEU A 69 8.83 3.04 -1.89
CA LEU A 69 9.15 1.61 -1.86
C LEU A 69 8.27 0.91 -2.89
N ARG A 70 8.87 0.06 -3.70
CA ARG A 70 8.15 -0.72 -4.69
C ARG A 70 8.03 -2.15 -4.21
N SER A 71 6.86 -2.75 -4.37
CA SER A 71 6.62 -4.13 -4.01
C SER A 71 5.89 -4.85 -5.13
N THR A 72 5.99 -6.16 -5.14
CA THR A 72 5.32 -7.01 -6.11
C THR A 72 4.17 -7.74 -5.42
N TRP A 73 3.01 -7.71 -6.05
CA TRP A 73 1.86 -8.45 -5.57
C TRP A 73 1.83 -9.82 -6.23
N HIS A 74 1.51 -10.83 -5.46
CA HIS A 74 1.47 -12.20 -5.93
C HIS A 74 0.09 -12.80 -5.69
N ILE A 75 -0.36 -13.61 -6.66
CA ILE A 75 -1.52 -14.47 -6.48
C ILE A 75 -0.98 -15.83 -6.06
N VAL A 76 -1.46 -16.34 -4.95
CA VAL A 76 -0.98 -17.60 -4.41
C VAL A 76 -2.14 -18.56 -4.13
N TRP A 77 -1.87 -19.85 -4.27
CA TRP A 77 -2.80 -20.90 -3.88
C TRP A 77 -2.01 -22.12 -3.42
N PRO A 78 -2.67 -23.02 -2.64
CA PRO A 78 -1.96 -24.17 -2.10
C PRO A 78 -1.37 -25.06 -3.20
N SER A 79 -0.14 -25.52 -2.99
CA SER A 79 0.53 -26.43 -3.91
C SER A 79 -0.32 -27.71 -4.08
N GLY A 80 -0.47 -28.15 -5.32
CA GLY A 80 -1.24 -29.35 -5.63
C GLY A 80 -2.74 -29.17 -5.66
N LYS A 81 -3.25 -27.98 -5.27
CA LYS A 81 -4.68 -27.72 -5.35
C LYS A 81 -5.10 -27.41 -6.78
N VAL A 82 -6.16 -28.06 -7.24
CA VAL A 82 -6.79 -27.74 -8.53
C VAL A 82 -7.77 -26.61 -8.31
N LEU A 83 -7.57 -25.49 -9.03
CA LEU A 83 -8.45 -24.34 -8.91
C LEU A 83 -9.81 -24.63 -9.55
N SER A 84 -10.88 -24.09 -8.94
CA SER A 84 -12.21 -24.13 -9.52
C SER A 84 -12.24 -23.39 -10.86
N PRO A 85 -13.21 -23.68 -11.75
CA PRO A 85 -13.34 -22.92 -13.00
C PRO A 85 -13.43 -21.42 -12.79
N ALA A 86 -14.12 -20.96 -11.75
CA ALA A 86 -14.22 -19.53 -11.44
C ALA A 86 -12.87 -18.95 -11.03
N ALA A 87 -12.11 -19.66 -10.20
CA ALA A 87 -10.79 -19.22 -9.78
C ALA A 87 -9.80 -19.20 -10.95
N GLN A 88 -9.86 -20.21 -11.83
CA GLN A 88 -9.03 -20.25 -13.04
C GLN A 88 -9.33 -19.07 -13.95
N ALA A 89 -10.62 -18.76 -14.15
CA ALA A 89 -11.04 -17.62 -14.96
C ALA A 89 -10.52 -16.29 -14.39
N PHE A 90 -10.58 -16.14 -13.07
CA PHE A 90 -10.07 -14.96 -12.38
C PHE A 90 -8.56 -14.79 -12.58
N VAL A 91 -7.78 -15.86 -12.36
CA VAL A 91 -6.33 -15.83 -12.58
C VAL A 91 -6.01 -15.50 -14.03
N GLN A 92 -6.71 -16.11 -14.97
CA GLN A 92 -6.48 -15.86 -16.40
C GLN A 92 -6.80 -14.41 -16.78
N ALA A 93 -7.91 -13.87 -16.26
CA ALA A 93 -8.29 -12.50 -16.50
C ALA A 93 -7.21 -11.53 -15.96
N LEU A 94 -6.67 -11.80 -14.77
CA LEU A 94 -5.60 -11.00 -14.22
C LEU A 94 -4.32 -11.06 -15.06
N ARG A 95 -3.97 -12.23 -15.58
CA ARG A 95 -2.78 -12.38 -16.42
C ARG A 95 -2.93 -11.64 -17.75
N THR A 96 -4.12 -11.68 -18.33
CA THR A 96 -4.37 -11.11 -19.66
C THR A 96 -4.67 -9.62 -19.59
N ASP A 97 -5.59 -9.21 -18.70
CA ASP A 97 -6.13 -7.86 -18.67
C ASP A 97 -5.73 -7.06 -17.43
N GLY A 98 -5.21 -7.73 -16.41
CA GLY A 98 -4.87 -7.10 -15.14
C GLY A 98 -3.92 -5.90 -15.26
N PRO A 99 -2.77 -6.04 -15.96
CA PRO A 99 -1.85 -4.93 -16.11
C PRO A 99 -2.48 -3.71 -16.79
N ARG A 100 -3.30 -3.95 -17.81
CA ARG A 100 -4.01 -2.87 -18.52
C ARG A 100 -5.05 -2.22 -17.62
N TRP A 101 -5.82 -3.02 -16.92
CA TRP A 101 -6.86 -2.53 -16.02
C TRP A 101 -6.26 -1.69 -14.89
N ILE A 102 -5.16 -2.17 -14.29
CA ILE A 102 -4.46 -1.42 -13.24
C ILE A 102 -3.93 -0.10 -13.79
N ALA A 103 -3.34 -0.10 -14.98
CA ALA A 103 -2.82 1.11 -15.60
C ALA A 103 -3.93 2.13 -15.86
N GLN A 104 -5.13 1.68 -16.26
CA GLN A 104 -6.26 2.56 -16.55
C GLN A 104 -6.88 3.14 -15.28
N HIS A 105 -6.94 2.37 -14.19
CA HIS A 105 -7.66 2.76 -12.98
C HIS A 105 -6.76 3.32 -11.89
N PHE A 106 -5.48 2.92 -11.87
CA PHE A 106 -4.54 3.30 -10.83
C PHE A 106 -3.22 3.85 -11.38
N GLY A 107 -3.06 3.83 -12.67
CA GLY A 107 -1.86 4.29 -13.35
C GLY A 107 -1.68 5.80 -13.49
#